data_bd9e59d62503aa6b4e0001a0bf075488
#
_entry.id   bd9e59d62503aa6b4e0001a0bf075488
#
_cell.length_a   1.000
_cell.length_b   1.000
_cell.length_c   1.000
_cell.angle_alpha   90.00
_cell.angle_beta   90.00
_cell.angle_gamma   90.00
#
_symmetry.space_group_name_H-M   'P 1'
#
loop_
_entity.id
_entity.type
_entity.pdbx_description
1 polymer ?
#
loop_
_entity_poly.entity_id
_entity_poly.type
_entity_poly.pdbx_seq_one_letter_code
_entity_poly.pdbx_strand_id
1 'polypeptide(L)'
;MKRVLILNGNGTGLESFAIRSVLEYFGYIVIMYNIGRPQDYFDIFSGKQNFNYDYLIIGCHGDDGKIIVPILGENVYYQNECRNNIGYEELQGLVNITDKTVICTGCTTGAGELYKEFNRNNNTFVAPTDYIEGSSSLLFIVNLFYHLSSGSSFKDSFTRAGSIDGETGDFFRYCVNLRDGIK
;
A
#
# COMPACT_ATOMS: atom_id res chain seq x y z
N MET A 1 -20.26 -6.28 -1.09
CA MET A 1 -19.60 -5.15 -0.38
C MET A 1 -18.11 -5.42 -0.41
N LYS A 2 -17.30 -4.48 -0.88
CA LYS A 2 -15.84 -4.65 -0.97
C LYS A 2 -15.17 -4.40 0.37
N ARG A 3 -14.03 -5.07 0.58
CA ARG A 3 -13.28 -5.05 1.83
C ARG A 3 -11.90 -4.45 1.63
N VAL A 4 -11.47 -3.67 2.59
CA VAL A 4 -10.15 -3.02 2.62
C VAL A 4 -9.40 -3.50 3.87
N LEU A 5 -8.17 -3.96 3.69
CA LEU A 5 -7.23 -4.17 4.78
C LEU A 5 -6.27 -2.98 4.82
N ILE A 6 -6.18 -2.31 5.95
CA ILE A 6 -5.21 -1.24 6.19
C ILE A 6 -4.12 -1.78 7.13
N LEU A 7 -2.88 -1.77 6.68
CA LEU A 7 -1.72 -1.98 7.54
C LEU A 7 -1.30 -0.62 8.08
N ASN A 8 -1.48 -0.43 9.37
CA ASN A 8 -1.10 0.79 10.06
C ASN A 8 0.33 0.67 10.57
N GLY A 9 1.27 1.21 9.81
CA GLY A 9 2.69 1.22 10.13
C GLY A 9 3.06 2.25 11.20
N ASN A 10 4.34 2.27 11.55
CA ASN A 10 4.85 3.17 12.56
C ASN A 10 4.71 4.64 12.12
N GLY A 11 4.12 5.48 12.98
CA GLY A 11 3.97 6.92 12.74
C GLY A 11 2.82 7.34 11.82
N THR A 12 2.10 6.41 11.18
CA THR A 12 1.04 6.73 10.21
C THR A 12 -0.38 6.61 10.77
N GLY A 13 -0.52 6.54 12.10
CA GLY A 13 -1.81 6.30 12.76
C GLY A 13 -2.90 7.29 12.40
N LEU A 14 -2.62 8.60 12.41
CA LEU A 14 -3.63 9.62 12.09
C LEU A 14 -4.13 9.50 10.66
N GLU A 15 -3.24 9.29 9.69
CA GLU A 15 -3.59 9.06 8.29
C GLU A 15 -4.43 7.80 8.13
N SER A 16 -3.98 6.68 8.70
CA SER A 16 -4.68 5.39 8.63
C SER A 16 -6.09 5.46 9.24
N PHE A 17 -6.27 6.14 10.37
CA PHE A 17 -7.58 6.34 10.97
C PHE A 17 -8.49 7.25 10.13
N ALA A 18 -7.95 8.30 9.52
CA ALA A 18 -8.70 9.17 8.62
C ALA A 18 -9.17 8.39 7.38
N ILE A 19 -8.27 7.63 6.75
CA ILE A 19 -8.60 6.74 5.61
C ILE A 19 -9.71 5.77 6.02
N ARG A 20 -9.54 5.05 7.12
CA ARG A 20 -10.56 4.12 7.62
C ARG A 20 -11.93 4.77 7.72
N SER A 21 -12.02 5.90 8.43
CA SER A 21 -13.29 6.58 8.69
C SER A 21 -14.00 6.97 7.39
N VAL A 22 -13.26 7.46 6.41
CA VAL A 22 -13.81 7.86 5.10
C VAL A 22 -14.24 6.64 4.29
N LEU A 23 -13.45 5.57 4.27
CA LEU A 23 -13.80 4.37 3.53
C LEU A 23 -15.03 3.66 4.10
N GLU A 24 -15.15 3.61 5.44
CA GLU A 24 -16.37 3.10 6.10
C GLU A 24 -17.59 3.97 5.74
N TYR A 25 -17.42 5.30 5.68
CA TYR A 25 -18.49 6.20 5.22
C TYR A 25 -18.89 5.96 3.76
N PHE A 26 -17.96 5.56 2.89
CA PHE A 26 -18.26 5.17 1.51
C PHE A 26 -18.83 3.75 1.36
N GLY A 27 -19.04 3.02 2.48
CA GLY A 27 -19.67 1.72 2.51
C GLY A 27 -18.72 0.53 2.31
N TYR A 28 -17.41 0.73 2.47
CA TYR A 28 -16.45 -0.38 2.53
C TYR A 28 -16.43 -1.04 3.91
N ILE A 29 -16.13 -2.32 3.97
CA ILE A 29 -15.77 -2.99 5.23
C ILE A 29 -14.27 -2.81 5.40
N VAL A 30 -13.84 -2.14 6.48
CA VAL A 30 -12.43 -1.86 6.72
C VAL A 30 -11.92 -2.69 7.90
N ILE A 31 -10.84 -3.44 7.65
CA ILE A 31 -10.05 -4.12 8.66
C ILE A 31 -8.77 -3.32 8.84
N MET A 32 -8.44 -2.94 10.06
CA MET A 32 -7.16 -2.28 10.37
C MET A 32 -6.28 -3.23 11.17
N TYR A 33 -5.05 -3.41 10.71
CA TYR A 33 -4.03 -4.20 11.39
C TYR A 33 -2.85 -3.30 11.76
N ASN A 34 -2.53 -3.23 13.04
CA ASN A 34 -1.39 -2.45 13.51
C ASN A 34 -0.10 -3.23 13.37
N ILE A 35 0.85 -2.70 12.64
CA ILE A 35 2.17 -3.26 12.46
C ILE A 35 3.01 -2.97 13.70
N GLY A 36 3.32 -3.98 14.48
CA GLY A 36 4.15 -3.89 15.67
C GLY A 36 5.60 -4.24 15.42
N ARG A 37 5.90 -4.97 14.34
CA ARG A 37 7.21 -5.49 14.03
C ARG A 37 7.40 -5.77 12.53
N PRO A 38 8.63 -5.86 12.03
CA PRO A 38 8.87 -6.18 10.61
C PRO A 38 8.21 -7.47 10.15
N GLN A 39 8.21 -8.52 10.97
CA GLN A 39 7.63 -9.83 10.65
C GLN A 39 6.13 -9.76 10.32
N ASP A 40 5.39 -8.79 10.85
CA ASP A 40 3.96 -8.62 10.56
C ASP A 40 3.70 -8.38 9.06
N TYR A 41 4.55 -7.59 8.40
CA TYR A 41 4.47 -7.37 6.96
C TYR A 41 4.67 -8.68 6.19
N PHE A 42 5.71 -9.46 6.54
CA PHE A 42 6.03 -10.72 5.88
C PHE A 42 4.92 -11.77 6.06
N ASP A 43 4.33 -11.85 7.26
CA ASP A 43 3.25 -12.79 7.55
C ASP A 43 1.98 -12.46 6.73
N ILE A 44 1.71 -11.18 6.48
CA ILE A 44 0.59 -10.75 5.64
C ILE A 44 0.89 -10.93 4.15
N PHE A 45 2.06 -10.49 3.68
CA PHE A 45 2.41 -10.57 2.26
C PHE A 45 2.60 -12.01 1.78
N SER A 46 3.10 -12.90 2.64
CA SER A 46 3.22 -14.32 2.35
C SER A 46 1.88 -15.08 2.43
N GLY A 47 0.82 -14.44 2.93
CA GLY A 47 -0.47 -15.09 3.15
C GLY A 47 -0.51 -16.01 4.37
N LYS A 48 0.53 -16.05 5.20
CA LYS A 48 0.53 -16.79 6.47
C LYS A 48 -0.53 -16.24 7.42
N GLN A 49 -0.67 -14.91 7.47
CA GLN A 49 -1.80 -14.25 8.11
C GLN A 49 -2.81 -13.84 7.04
N ASN A 50 -3.89 -14.59 6.93
CA ASN A 50 -4.85 -14.46 5.83
C ASN A 50 -6.09 -13.67 6.28
N PHE A 51 -6.28 -12.52 5.65
CA PHE A 51 -7.49 -11.71 5.75
C PHE A 51 -8.29 -11.78 4.45
N ASN A 52 -9.61 -11.72 4.54
CA ASN A 52 -10.46 -11.59 3.36
C ASN A 52 -10.63 -10.10 3.00
N TYR A 53 -9.97 -9.66 1.92
CA TYR A 53 -10.01 -8.28 1.41
C TYR A 53 -9.86 -8.23 -0.12
N ASP A 54 -10.31 -7.12 -0.71
CA ASP A 54 -10.13 -6.80 -2.13
C ASP A 54 -8.97 -5.81 -2.34
N TYR A 55 -8.82 -4.87 -1.41
CA TYR A 55 -7.80 -3.82 -1.42
C TYR A 55 -6.91 -3.94 -0.19
N LEU A 56 -5.61 -3.78 -0.40
CA LEU A 56 -4.61 -3.65 0.67
C LEU A 56 -4.06 -2.23 0.65
N ILE A 57 -4.20 -1.50 1.74
CA ILE A 57 -3.54 -0.21 1.94
C ILE A 57 -2.39 -0.41 2.91
N ILE A 58 -1.17 -0.09 2.50
CA ILE A 58 0.03 -0.13 3.32
C ILE A 58 0.31 1.30 3.77
N GLY A 59 -0.19 1.67 4.95
CA GLY A 59 0.11 2.95 5.59
C GLY A 59 1.48 2.86 6.24
N CYS A 60 2.48 3.51 5.64
CA CYS A 60 3.86 3.45 6.12
C CYS A 60 4.64 4.71 5.70
N HIS A 61 5.77 4.94 6.33
CA HIS A 61 6.81 5.79 5.75
C HIS A 61 7.62 5.01 4.71
N GLY A 62 8.17 5.72 3.75
CA GLY A 62 9.03 5.13 2.72
C GLY A 62 10.26 6.00 2.48
N ASP A 63 11.36 5.37 2.08
CA ASP A 63 12.61 6.02 1.69
C ASP A 63 13.41 5.09 0.77
N ASP A 64 14.07 5.66 -0.22
CA ASP A 64 14.90 4.92 -1.18
C ASP A 64 14.20 3.70 -1.80
N GLY A 65 12.92 3.84 -2.13
CA GLY A 65 12.11 2.77 -2.72
C GLY A 65 11.71 1.66 -1.77
N LYS A 66 11.89 1.83 -0.45
CA LYS A 66 11.65 0.81 0.58
C LYS A 66 10.61 1.27 1.60
N ILE A 67 9.88 0.32 2.15
CA ILE A 67 8.99 0.51 3.30
C ILE A 67 9.87 0.60 4.56
N ILE A 68 9.72 1.68 5.32
CA ILE A 68 10.39 1.83 6.62
C ILE A 68 9.67 0.96 7.65
N VAL A 69 10.42 0.09 8.32
CA VAL A 69 9.90 -0.83 9.33
C VAL A 69 10.14 -0.33 10.76
N PRO A 70 9.36 -0.80 11.74
CA PRO A 70 9.62 -0.51 13.14
C PRO A 70 11.00 -1.00 13.59
N ILE A 71 11.74 -0.15 14.31
CA ILE A 71 12.99 -0.53 14.97
C ILE A 71 12.64 -1.02 16.37
N LEU A 72 13.02 -2.26 16.68
CA LEU A 72 12.77 -2.90 17.95
C LEU A 72 14.05 -2.92 18.81
N GLY A 73 13.88 -3.11 20.10
CA GLY A 73 15.02 -3.43 20.97
C GLY A 73 15.66 -4.76 20.56
N GLU A 74 16.99 -4.87 20.69
CA GLU A 74 17.76 -6.03 20.23
C GLU A 74 17.20 -7.40 20.70
N ASN A 75 16.71 -7.46 21.93
CA ASN A 75 16.17 -8.68 22.53
C ASN A 75 14.70 -8.94 22.20
N VAL A 76 14.06 -8.07 21.39
CA VAL A 76 12.64 -8.16 21.04
C VAL A 76 12.45 -8.82 19.67
N TYR A 77 13.45 -8.75 18.79
CA TYR A 77 13.39 -9.42 17.49
C TYR A 77 13.24 -10.93 17.62
N TYR A 78 12.45 -11.53 16.76
CA TYR A 78 12.46 -12.98 16.61
C TYR A 78 13.77 -13.46 15.98
N GLN A 79 14.10 -14.71 16.18
CA GLN A 79 15.26 -15.32 15.51
C GLN A 79 15.08 -15.23 13.99
N ASN A 80 16.07 -14.67 13.29
CA ASN A 80 16.07 -14.44 11.83
C ASN A 80 15.02 -13.44 11.32
N GLU A 81 14.43 -12.64 12.19
CA GLU A 81 13.55 -11.56 11.75
C GLU A 81 14.33 -10.51 10.96
N CYS A 82 13.73 -10.03 9.85
CA CYS A 82 14.30 -8.96 9.04
C CYS A 82 14.46 -7.67 9.89
N ARG A 83 15.61 -7.02 9.77
CA ARG A 83 15.92 -5.76 10.49
C ARG A 83 16.06 -4.59 9.53
N ASN A 84 16.07 -4.87 8.22
CA ASN A 84 16.20 -3.88 7.17
C ASN A 84 14.83 -3.32 6.80
N ASN A 85 14.81 -2.12 6.23
CA ASN A 85 13.66 -1.62 5.50
C ASN A 85 13.32 -2.58 4.36
N ILE A 86 12.01 -2.72 4.08
CA ILE A 86 11.52 -3.74 3.15
C ILE A 86 11.55 -3.18 1.74
N GLY A 87 12.45 -3.70 0.92
CA GLY A 87 12.55 -3.47 -0.51
C GLY A 87 12.26 -4.74 -1.31
N TYR A 88 12.62 -4.71 -2.59
CA TYR A 88 12.48 -5.86 -3.48
C TYR A 88 13.24 -7.08 -2.97
N GLU A 89 14.48 -6.88 -2.51
CA GLU A 89 15.37 -7.97 -2.08
C GLU A 89 14.80 -8.73 -0.88
N GLU A 90 14.23 -8.01 0.10
CA GLU A 90 13.62 -8.58 1.29
C GLU A 90 12.32 -9.34 0.99
N LEU A 91 11.62 -8.98 -0.10
CA LEU A 91 10.34 -9.62 -0.50
C LEU A 91 10.50 -10.68 -1.57
N GLN A 92 11.68 -10.85 -2.16
CA GLN A 92 11.88 -11.72 -3.31
C GLN A 92 11.35 -13.13 -3.08
N GLY A 93 10.34 -13.51 -3.86
CA GLY A 93 9.70 -14.82 -3.78
C GLY A 93 8.74 -15.03 -2.60
N LEU A 94 8.51 -14.01 -1.76
CA LEU A 94 7.70 -14.15 -0.55
C LEU A 94 6.25 -13.71 -0.71
N VAL A 95 5.95 -12.84 -1.66
CA VAL A 95 4.60 -12.30 -1.85
C VAL A 95 3.68 -13.35 -2.47
N ASN A 96 2.70 -13.84 -1.69
CA ASN A 96 1.73 -14.86 -2.11
C ASN A 96 0.29 -14.36 -2.17
N ILE A 97 0.04 -13.09 -1.84
CA ILE A 97 -1.29 -12.48 -2.08
C ILE A 97 -1.57 -12.42 -3.59
N THR A 98 -2.82 -12.66 -3.98
CA THR A 98 -3.21 -12.77 -5.40
C THR A 98 -4.46 -11.96 -5.71
N ASP A 99 -4.54 -11.42 -6.93
CA ASP A 99 -5.72 -10.70 -7.45
C ASP A 99 -6.16 -9.53 -6.56
N LYS A 100 -5.20 -8.77 -6.00
CA LYS A 100 -5.45 -7.63 -5.12
C LYS A 100 -5.00 -6.32 -5.75
N THR A 101 -5.62 -5.24 -5.31
CA THR A 101 -5.05 -3.90 -5.48
C THR A 101 -4.33 -3.52 -4.20
N VAL A 102 -3.02 -3.32 -4.30
CA VAL A 102 -2.12 -2.94 -3.22
C VAL A 102 -1.76 -1.47 -3.39
N ILE A 103 -2.07 -0.65 -2.41
CA ILE A 103 -1.78 0.79 -2.40
C ILE A 103 -0.82 1.06 -1.24
N CYS A 104 0.39 1.50 -1.53
CA CYS A 104 1.37 1.90 -0.52
C CYS A 104 1.40 3.42 -0.43
N THR A 105 1.41 3.98 0.79
CA THR A 105 1.47 5.43 1.01
C THR A 105 2.88 5.93 1.30
N GLY A 106 3.83 5.03 1.47
CA GLY A 106 5.23 5.38 1.76
C GLY A 106 5.89 6.13 0.60
N CYS A 107 6.53 7.25 0.91
CA CYS A 107 7.29 8.05 -0.05
C CYS A 107 8.27 7.18 -0.85
N THR A 108 8.44 7.48 -2.13
CA THR A 108 9.37 6.81 -3.05
C THR A 108 9.16 5.30 -3.26
N THR A 109 8.24 4.64 -2.56
CA THR A 109 8.05 3.18 -2.66
C THR A 109 7.64 2.73 -4.07
N GLY A 110 7.10 3.63 -4.88
CA GLY A 110 6.84 3.42 -6.32
C GLY A 110 8.07 3.60 -7.21
N ALA A 111 9.12 4.30 -6.75
CA ALA A 111 10.36 4.47 -7.52
C ALA A 111 11.26 3.24 -7.46
N GLY A 112 11.09 2.39 -6.43
CA GLY A 112 11.83 1.14 -6.26
C GLY A 112 11.26 -0.02 -7.07
N GLU A 113 11.73 -1.22 -6.79
CA GLU A 113 11.35 -2.45 -7.51
C GLU A 113 10.28 -3.29 -6.76
N LEU A 114 9.70 -2.76 -5.67
CA LEU A 114 8.65 -3.45 -4.89
C LEU A 114 7.50 -3.97 -5.76
N TYR A 115 7.12 -3.20 -6.78
CA TYR A 115 6.05 -3.57 -7.70
C TYR A 115 6.29 -4.92 -8.39
N LYS A 116 7.54 -5.32 -8.60
CA LYS A 116 7.87 -6.59 -9.27
C LYS A 116 7.37 -7.79 -8.45
N GLU A 117 7.53 -7.73 -7.13
CA GLU A 117 7.06 -8.81 -6.26
C GLU A 117 5.53 -8.80 -6.09
N PHE A 118 4.93 -7.65 -5.87
CA PHE A 118 3.48 -7.58 -5.77
C PHE A 118 2.78 -7.99 -7.07
N ASN A 119 3.27 -7.57 -8.23
CA ASN A 119 2.63 -7.86 -9.51
C ASN A 119 2.76 -9.32 -9.97
N ARG A 120 3.67 -10.11 -9.41
CA ARG A 120 3.87 -11.52 -9.81
C ARG A 120 2.59 -12.34 -9.76
N ASN A 121 1.69 -12.07 -8.84
CA ASN A 121 0.46 -12.83 -8.60
C ASN A 121 -0.80 -12.06 -9.05
N ASN A 122 -0.71 -11.37 -10.18
CA ASN A 122 -1.81 -10.62 -10.77
C ASN A 122 -2.36 -9.49 -9.87
N ASN A 123 -1.53 -8.95 -8.99
CA ASN A 123 -1.91 -7.78 -8.23
C ASN A 123 -1.64 -6.50 -9.03
N THR A 124 -2.38 -5.44 -8.71
CA THR A 124 -2.05 -4.07 -9.10
C THR A 124 -1.34 -3.41 -7.93
N PHE A 125 -0.15 -2.85 -8.17
CA PHE A 125 0.59 -2.08 -7.15
C PHE A 125 0.50 -0.58 -7.47
N VAL A 126 0.18 0.22 -6.46
CA VAL A 126 0.05 1.69 -6.55
C VAL A 126 0.89 2.30 -5.44
N ALA A 127 1.78 3.23 -5.78
CA ALA A 127 2.62 3.89 -4.80
C ALA A 127 3.19 5.20 -5.35
N PRO A 128 3.57 6.16 -4.49
CA PRO A 128 4.22 7.39 -4.93
C PRO A 128 5.67 7.12 -5.38
N THR A 129 6.08 7.80 -6.44
CA THR A 129 7.45 7.71 -7.00
C THR A 129 8.39 8.78 -6.44
N ASP A 130 7.86 9.74 -5.68
CA ASP A 130 8.64 10.80 -5.05
C ASP A 130 8.22 10.97 -3.57
N TYR A 131 8.84 11.93 -2.89
CA TYR A 131 8.43 12.35 -1.55
C TYR A 131 7.15 13.17 -1.66
N ILE A 132 6.15 12.79 -0.86
CA ILE A 132 4.84 13.44 -0.83
C ILE A 132 4.44 13.75 0.61
N GLU A 133 3.64 14.78 0.79
CA GLU A 133 3.03 15.08 2.07
C GLU A 133 1.92 14.08 2.43
N GLY A 134 1.78 13.75 3.70
CA GLY A 134 0.72 12.84 4.16
C GLY A 134 -0.70 13.33 3.81
N SER A 135 -0.90 14.65 3.71
CA SER A 135 -2.16 15.24 3.25
C SER A 135 -2.46 14.91 1.79
N SER A 136 -1.47 14.93 0.91
CA SER A 136 -1.62 14.57 -0.51
C SER A 136 -1.88 13.07 -0.67
N SER A 137 -1.20 12.24 0.11
CA SER A 137 -1.47 10.80 0.18
C SER A 137 -2.92 10.52 0.59
N LEU A 138 -3.40 11.15 1.68
CA LEU A 138 -4.77 11.03 2.14
C LEU A 138 -5.77 11.47 1.06
N LEU A 139 -5.55 12.62 0.42
CA LEU A 139 -6.41 13.13 -0.64
C LEU A 139 -6.47 12.19 -1.85
N PHE A 140 -5.34 11.63 -2.26
CA PHE A 140 -5.30 10.65 -3.33
C PHE A 140 -6.18 9.44 -3.01
N ILE A 141 -6.01 8.82 -1.82
CA ILE A 141 -6.78 7.64 -1.42
C ILE A 141 -8.26 7.96 -1.31
N VAL A 142 -8.62 9.05 -0.64
CA VAL A 142 -10.02 9.45 -0.49
C VAL A 142 -10.68 9.66 -1.84
N ASN A 143 -10.03 10.35 -2.75
CA ASN A 143 -10.58 10.63 -4.09
C ASN A 143 -10.69 9.35 -4.94
N LEU A 144 -9.67 8.49 -4.91
CA LEU A 144 -9.69 7.19 -5.58
C LEU A 144 -10.92 6.37 -5.14
N PHE A 145 -11.11 6.19 -3.85
CA PHE A 145 -12.20 5.38 -3.32
C PHE A 145 -13.56 6.04 -3.45
N TYR A 146 -13.64 7.38 -3.45
CA TYR A 146 -14.86 8.11 -3.77
C TYR A 146 -15.37 7.76 -5.18
N HIS A 147 -14.51 7.82 -6.17
CA HIS A 147 -14.88 7.47 -7.54
C HIS A 147 -15.19 5.98 -7.71
N LEU A 148 -14.43 5.11 -7.06
CA LEU A 148 -14.71 3.67 -7.05
C LEU A 148 -16.08 3.36 -6.42
N SER A 149 -16.44 4.01 -5.32
CA SER A 149 -17.75 3.84 -4.67
C SER A 149 -18.91 4.35 -5.54
N SER A 150 -18.64 5.31 -6.40
CA SER A 150 -19.60 5.85 -7.38
C SER A 150 -19.70 5.00 -8.66
N GLY A 151 -19.00 3.85 -8.73
CA GLY A 151 -19.07 2.92 -9.86
C GLY A 151 -18.12 3.24 -11.01
N SER A 152 -17.18 4.17 -10.86
CA SER A 152 -16.15 4.43 -11.87
C SER A 152 -15.17 3.25 -12.00
N SER A 153 -14.58 3.09 -13.18
CA SER A 153 -13.51 2.12 -13.38
C SER A 153 -12.29 2.45 -12.49
N PHE A 154 -11.46 1.44 -12.18
CA PHE A 154 -10.22 1.69 -11.44
C PHE A 154 -9.31 2.68 -12.17
N LYS A 155 -9.19 2.54 -13.49
CA LYS A 155 -8.38 3.44 -14.33
C LYS A 155 -8.84 4.89 -14.21
N ASP A 156 -10.15 5.13 -14.38
CA ASP A 156 -10.70 6.50 -14.33
C ASP A 156 -10.60 7.09 -12.92
N SER A 157 -10.85 6.27 -11.90
CA SER A 157 -10.72 6.68 -10.49
C SER A 157 -9.27 7.06 -10.15
N PHE A 158 -8.31 6.27 -10.61
CA PHE A 158 -6.88 6.53 -10.45
C PHE A 158 -6.46 7.84 -11.14
N THR A 159 -6.86 8.04 -12.39
CA THR A 159 -6.54 9.25 -13.15
C THR A 159 -7.09 10.50 -12.45
N ARG A 160 -8.33 10.43 -11.94
CA ARG A 160 -8.93 11.55 -11.21
C ARG A 160 -8.24 11.82 -9.88
N ALA A 161 -7.88 10.77 -9.14
CA ALA A 161 -7.17 10.91 -7.88
C ALA A 161 -5.80 11.56 -8.05
N GLY A 162 -5.07 11.21 -9.11
CA GLY A 162 -3.77 11.80 -9.43
C GLY A 162 -3.83 13.19 -10.06
N SER A 163 -5.02 13.76 -10.31
CA SER A 163 -5.15 15.08 -10.93
C SER A 163 -5.46 16.22 -9.95
N ILE A 164 -5.40 15.97 -8.65
CA ILE A 164 -5.74 16.97 -7.61
C ILE A 164 -4.65 18.04 -7.52
N ASP A 165 -3.40 17.60 -7.41
CA ASP A 165 -2.22 18.45 -7.34
C ASP A 165 -0.97 17.73 -7.88
N GLY A 166 0.22 18.36 -7.76
CA GLY A 166 1.46 17.76 -8.24
C GLY A 166 1.82 16.48 -7.50
N GLU A 167 1.69 16.44 -6.19
CA GLU A 167 2.08 15.29 -5.37
C GLU A 167 1.13 14.10 -5.51
N THR A 168 -0.19 14.32 -5.65
CA THR A 168 -1.12 13.25 -5.97
C THR A 168 -0.84 12.66 -7.35
N GLY A 169 -0.26 13.45 -8.26
CA GLY A 169 0.21 13.02 -9.58
C GLY A 169 1.42 12.09 -9.54
N ASP A 170 2.18 12.09 -8.45
CA ASP A 170 3.35 11.23 -8.26
C ASP A 170 2.99 9.77 -7.94
N PHE A 171 1.73 9.47 -7.66
CA PHE A 171 1.30 8.08 -7.55
C PHE A 171 1.35 7.38 -8.90
N PHE A 172 2.05 6.26 -8.93
CA PHE A 172 2.17 5.43 -10.11
C PHE A 172 1.47 4.09 -9.93
N ARG A 173 0.89 3.56 -11.04
CA ARG A 173 0.20 2.28 -11.05
C ARG A 173 0.96 1.25 -11.86
N TYR A 174 1.35 0.16 -11.23
CA TYR A 174 1.99 -0.99 -11.84
C TYR A 174 1.00 -2.16 -11.95
N CYS A 175 0.79 -2.68 -13.16
CA CYS A 175 -0.08 -3.84 -13.43
C CYS A 175 0.64 -4.84 -14.33
N VAL A 176 0.34 -6.13 -14.17
CA VAL A 176 0.95 -7.22 -14.96
C VAL A 176 0.67 -7.09 -16.47
N ASN A 177 -0.45 -6.50 -16.86
CA ASN A 177 -0.88 -6.44 -18.27
C ASN A 177 -0.47 -5.17 -19.02
N LEU A 178 0.38 -4.31 -18.44
CA LEU A 178 0.94 -3.17 -19.17
C LEU A 178 2.21 -3.61 -19.94
N ARG A 179 2.06 -4.51 -20.94
CA ARG A 179 3.04 -4.61 -22.04
C ARG A 179 2.98 -3.39 -22.98
N ASP A 180 2.01 -2.52 -22.81
CA ASP A 180 1.88 -1.28 -23.56
C ASP A 180 1.96 -0.12 -22.57
N GLY A 181 3.11 0.59 -22.61
CA GLY A 181 3.31 1.81 -21.86
C GLY A 181 2.24 2.83 -22.22
N ILE A 182 1.32 3.07 -21.29
CA ILE A 182 0.46 4.26 -21.34
C ILE A 182 1.03 5.20 -20.27
N LYS A 183 1.76 6.22 -20.78
CA LYS A 183 2.04 7.45 -20.05
C LYS A 183 0.72 8.14 -19.74
#